data_25e874441a5dd0c9284bc9ecb55b18ce
#
_entry.id   25e874441a5dd0c9284bc9ecb55b18ce
#
_cell.length_a   1.000
_cell.length_b   1.000
_cell.length_c   1.000
_cell.angle_alpha   90.00
_cell.angle_beta   90.00
_cell.angle_gamma   90.00
#
_symmetry.space_group_name_H-M   'P 1'
#
loop_
_entity.id
_entity.type
_entity.pdbx_description
1 polymer ?
#
loop_
_entity_poly.entity_id
_entity_poly.type
_entity_poly.pdbx_seq_one_letter_code
_entity_poly.pdbx_strand_id
1 'polypeptide(L)'
;MATPEVVLGASLLAMFLSIKFNPGYWPTIIAHVMFCISFVVVTVKARIASLDPRLEQAAMDLYANEFETFRRVTLPLVMPGIAGAALLAFSLSFDDFIITNFVSGTVTTFPKFVYTASARGIPAQANVIGSSMFFIALFIVIAGQIVGRRKKVSSN
;
A
#
# COMPACT_ATOMS: atom_id res chain seq x y z
N MET A 1 -10.98 -9.56 7.19
CA MET A 1 -11.87 -9.73 6.03
C MET A 1 -11.90 -8.42 5.28
N ALA A 2 -11.74 -8.44 3.95
CA ALA A 2 -11.87 -7.22 3.16
C ALA A 2 -13.34 -6.78 3.19
N THR A 3 -13.59 -5.55 3.59
CA THR A 3 -14.92 -4.94 3.50
C THR A 3 -15.25 -4.77 2.01
N PRO A 4 -16.47 -5.10 1.56
CA PRO A 4 -16.84 -4.84 0.18
C PRO A 4 -16.61 -3.37 -0.17
N GLU A 5 -15.82 -3.11 -1.20
CA GLU A 5 -15.36 -1.75 -1.59
C GLU A 5 -16.53 -0.79 -1.83
N VAL A 6 -17.62 -1.30 -2.41
CA VAL A 6 -18.85 -0.52 -2.63
C VAL A 6 -19.45 -0.03 -1.31
N VAL A 7 -19.52 -0.91 -0.31
CA VAL A 7 -20.08 -0.57 1.01
C VAL A 7 -19.17 0.45 1.70
N LEU A 8 -17.87 0.24 1.65
CA LEU A 8 -16.89 1.17 2.22
C LEU A 8 -16.98 2.54 1.55
N GLY A 9 -16.95 2.58 0.22
CA GLY A 9 -17.02 3.82 -0.54
C GLY A 9 -18.32 4.61 -0.29
N ALA A 10 -19.46 3.92 -0.30
CA ALA A 10 -20.75 4.54 -0.02
C ALA A 10 -20.84 5.07 1.42
N SER A 11 -20.36 4.30 2.40
CA SER A 11 -20.36 4.71 3.82
C SER A 11 -19.45 5.90 4.06
N LEU A 12 -18.25 5.92 3.46
CA LEU A 12 -17.33 7.06 3.55
C LEU A 12 -17.92 8.30 2.90
N LEU A 13 -18.55 8.19 1.74
CA LEU A 13 -19.25 9.31 1.12
C LEU A 13 -20.33 9.87 2.03
N ALA A 14 -21.20 9.01 2.59
CA ALA A 14 -22.24 9.44 3.52
C ALA A 14 -21.64 10.14 4.77
N MET A 15 -20.58 9.59 5.33
CA MET A 15 -19.86 10.20 6.45
C MET A 15 -19.29 11.57 6.09
N PHE A 16 -18.58 11.71 4.97
CA PHE A 16 -18.01 12.97 4.54
C PHE A 16 -19.07 14.05 4.30
N LEU A 17 -20.18 13.69 3.65
CA LEU A 17 -21.28 14.62 3.44
C LEU A 17 -21.94 15.05 4.76
N SER A 18 -22.10 14.15 5.74
CA SER A 18 -22.69 14.47 7.04
C SER A 18 -21.87 15.50 7.84
N ILE A 19 -20.55 15.47 7.70
CA ILE A 19 -19.62 16.45 8.32
C ILE A 19 -19.32 17.62 7.39
N LYS A 20 -20.04 17.78 6.28
CA LYS A 20 -19.86 18.83 5.26
C LYS A 20 -18.46 18.86 4.65
N PHE A 21 -17.81 17.71 4.56
CA PHE A 21 -16.52 17.54 3.90
C PHE A 21 -16.76 17.09 2.45
N ASN A 22 -16.72 18.05 1.53
CA ASN A 22 -17.09 17.80 0.13
C ASN A 22 -16.15 16.80 -0.56
N PRO A 23 -16.70 15.88 -1.40
CA PRO A 23 -15.90 14.97 -2.19
C PRO A 23 -14.82 15.68 -3.01
N GLY A 24 -13.62 15.09 -3.08
CA GLY A 24 -12.48 15.70 -3.75
C GLY A 24 -11.17 15.00 -3.41
N TYR A 25 -10.07 15.72 -3.58
CA TYR A 25 -8.72 15.18 -3.40
C TYR A 25 -8.46 14.63 -1.98
N TRP A 26 -8.75 15.42 -0.95
CA TRP A 26 -8.50 15.03 0.44
C TRP A 26 -9.38 13.87 0.93
N PRO A 27 -10.71 13.87 0.69
CA PRO A 27 -11.54 12.69 0.97
C PRO A 27 -11.03 11.42 0.28
N THR A 28 -10.53 11.54 -0.95
CA THR A 28 -9.95 10.39 -1.66
C THR A 28 -8.72 9.85 -0.94
N ILE A 29 -7.78 10.70 -0.53
CA ILE A 29 -6.59 10.26 0.21
C ILE A 29 -6.99 9.57 1.52
N ILE A 30 -7.89 10.19 2.29
CA ILE A 30 -8.34 9.63 3.57
C ILE A 30 -9.00 8.26 3.37
N ALA A 31 -9.87 8.14 2.37
CA ALA A 31 -10.54 6.90 2.06
C ALA A 31 -9.57 5.78 1.66
N HIS A 32 -8.56 6.09 0.84
CA HIS A 32 -7.53 5.13 0.44
C HIS A 32 -6.66 4.71 1.63
N VAL A 33 -6.29 5.64 2.51
CA VAL A 33 -5.56 5.30 3.75
C VAL A 33 -6.38 4.37 4.63
N MET A 34 -7.68 4.67 4.84
CA MET A 34 -8.57 3.83 5.64
C MET A 34 -8.74 2.42 5.03
N PHE A 35 -8.83 2.33 3.72
CA PHE A 35 -8.90 1.07 3.00
C PHE A 35 -7.61 0.26 3.14
N CYS A 36 -6.47 0.88 2.87
CA CYS A 36 -5.18 0.20 2.86
C CYS A 36 -4.67 -0.19 4.26
N ILE A 37 -5.04 0.56 5.31
CA ILE A 37 -4.49 0.35 6.66
C ILE A 37 -4.73 -1.06 7.18
N SER A 38 -5.88 -1.67 6.88
CA SER A 38 -6.20 -3.04 7.29
C SER A 38 -5.25 -4.07 6.68
N PHE A 39 -4.92 -3.91 5.41
CA PHE A 39 -3.98 -4.78 4.70
C PHE A 39 -2.55 -4.60 5.19
N VAL A 40 -2.13 -3.35 5.41
CA VAL A 40 -0.81 -3.03 5.97
C VAL A 40 -0.64 -3.64 7.34
N VAL A 41 -1.62 -3.46 8.23
CA VAL A 41 -1.57 -4.00 9.60
C VAL A 41 -1.46 -5.53 9.59
N VAL A 42 -2.28 -6.21 8.79
CA VAL A 42 -2.24 -7.68 8.68
C VAL A 42 -0.89 -8.16 8.16
N THR A 43 -0.38 -7.52 7.10
CA THR A 43 0.89 -7.91 6.47
C THR A 43 2.08 -7.69 7.42
N VAL A 44 2.15 -6.54 8.07
CA VAL A 44 3.23 -6.22 9.02
C VAL A 44 3.14 -7.11 10.26
N LYS A 45 1.92 -7.33 10.78
CA LYS A 45 1.70 -8.24 11.93
C LYS A 45 2.13 -9.67 11.61
N ALA A 46 1.83 -10.19 10.42
CA ALA A 46 2.28 -11.51 9.98
C ALA A 46 3.81 -11.59 9.94
N ARG A 47 4.49 -10.51 9.51
CA ARG A 47 5.94 -10.44 9.51
C ARG A 47 6.51 -10.45 10.92
N ILE A 48 5.96 -9.67 11.85
CA ILE A 48 6.38 -9.64 13.25
C ILE A 48 6.20 -11.03 13.88
N ALA A 49 5.06 -11.67 13.65
CA ALA A 49 4.77 -13.00 14.19
C ALA A 49 5.73 -14.10 13.67
N SER A 50 6.42 -13.86 12.57
CA SER A 50 7.42 -14.79 12.00
C SER A 50 8.83 -14.61 12.59
N LEU A 51 9.06 -13.61 13.43
CA LEU A 51 10.35 -13.38 14.07
C LEU A 51 10.51 -14.26 15.32
N ASP A 52 11.74 -14.69 15.59
CA ASP A 52 12.06 -15.39 16.83
C ASP A 52 12.06 -14.39 18.00
N PRO A 53 11.17 -14.56 19.00
CA PRO A 53 11.11 -13.66 20.15
C PRO A 53 12.40 -13.66 20.99
N ARG A 54 13.24 -14.68 20.86
CA ARG A 54 14.54 -14.75 21.54
C ARG A 54 15.52 -13.65 21.11
N LEU A 55 15.32 -13.08 19.91
CA LEU A 55 16.17 -11.97 19.43
C LEU A 55 15.99 -10.71 20.28
N GLU A 56 14.76 -10.40 20.68
CA GLU A 56 14.48 -9.28 21.57
C GLU A 56 15.00 -9.53 22.99
N GLN A 57 14.80 -10.75 23.51
CA GLN A 57 15.32 -11.15 24.81
C GLN A 57 16.86 -11.05 24.86
N ALA A 58 17.55 -11.56 23.84
CA ALA A 58 19.02 -11.47 23.76
C ALA A 58 19.53 -10.02 23.73
N ALA A 59 18.80 -9.11 23.08
CA ALA A 59 19.15 -7.70 23.09
C ALA A 59 18.99 -7.07 24.49
N MET A 60 17.92 -7.42 25.20
CA MET A 60 17.66 -6.94 26.56
C MET A 60 18.66 -7.52 27.57
N ASP A 61 19.11 -8.77 27.39
CA ASP A 61 20.17 -9.38 28.18
C ASP A 61 21.53 -8.64 28.04
N LEU A 62 21.71 -7.94 26.90
CA LEU A 62 22.85 -7.05 26.65
C LEU A 62 22.60 -5.60 27.11
N TYR A 63 21.69 -5.40 28.06
CA TYR A 63 21.33 -4.11 28.65
C TYR A 63 20.69 -3.11 27.69
N ALA A 64 20.18 -3.54 26.52
CA ALA A 64 19.40 -2.68 25.65
C ALA A 64 18.01 -2.44 26.26
N ASN A 65 17.57 -1.18 26.27
CA ASN A 65 16.21 -0.87 26.65
C ASN A 65 15.22 -1.21 25.51
N GLU A 66 13.90 -1.18 25.78
CA GLU A 66 12.86 -1.55 24.82
C GLU A 66 12.92 -0.75 23.52
N PHE A 67 13.19 0.57 23.61
CA PHE A 67 13.29 1.45 22.45
C PHE A 67 14.54 1.14 21.60
N GLU A 68 15.66 0.83 22.24
CA GLU A 68 16.89 0.42 21.55
C GLU A 68 16.71 -0.94 20.89
N THR A 69 16.10 -1.90 21.57
CA THR A 69 15.73 -3.22 21.03
C THR A 69 14.83 -3.06 19.82
N PHE A 70 13.78 -2.27 19.93
CA PHE A 70 12.89 -1.99 18.79
C PHE A 70 13.65 -1.40 17.59
N ARG A 71 14.44 -0.35 17.83
CA ARG A 71 15.12 0.39 16.75
C ARG A 71 16.25 -0.40 16.10
N ARG A 72 17.02 -1.17 16.90
CA ARG A 72 18.24 -1.84 16.43
C ARG A 72 18.04 -3.30 16.03
N VAL A 73 17.01 -3.96 16.55
CA VAL A 73 16.72 -5.38 16.30
C VAL A 73 15.40 -5.55 15.57
N THR A 74 14.28 -5.18 16.19
CA THR A 74 12.95 -5.48 15.68
C THR A 74 12.66 -4.75 14.36
N LEU A 75 12.86 -3.43 14.33
CA LEU A 75 12.54 -2.61 13.15
C LEU A 75 13.34 -3.04 11.90
N PRO A 76 14.67 -3.26 11.93
CA PRO A 76 15.40 -3.74 10.76
C PRO A 76 14.92 -5.10 10.25
N LEU A 77 14.53 -6.00 11.14
CA LEU A 77 14.02 -7.33 10.79
C LEU A 77 12.61 -7.28 10.20
N VAL A 78 11.81 -6.29 10.59
CA VAL A 78 10.45 -6.07 10.07
C VAL A 78 10.45 -5.25 8.76
N MET A 79 11.49 -4.45 8.49
CA MET A 79 11.57 -3.57 7.31
C MET A 79 11.23 -4.25 5.98
N PRO A 80 11.67 -5.49 5.68
CA PRO A 80 11.25 -6.16 4.45
C PRO A 80 9.73 -6.39 4.38
N GLY A 81 9.10 -6.68 5.53
CA GLY A 81 7.64 -6.81 5.63
C GLY A 81 6.92 -5.48 5.46
N ILE A 82 7.47 -4.38 6.03
CA ILE A 82 6.95 -3.03 5.84
C ILE A 82 7.04 -2.62 4.36
N ALA A 83 8.16 -2.90 3.70
CA ALA A 83 8.32 -2.64 2.27
C ALA A 83 7.31 -3.43 1.43
N GLY A 84 7.08 -4.70 1.74
CA GLY A 84 6.05 -5.51 1.10
C GLY A 84 4.64 -4.96 1.33
N ALA A 85 4.32 -4.55 2.55
CA ALA A 85 3.04 -3.93 2.89
C ALA A 85 2.84 -2.59 2.16
N ALA A 86 3.89 -1.78 2.03
CA ALA A 86 3.84 -0.52 1.29
C ALA A 86 3.59 -0.74 -0.21
N LEU A 87 4.23 -1.73 -0.82
CA LEU A 87 3.99 -2.09 -2.22
C LEU A 87 2.56 -2.62 -2.43
N LEU A 88 2.05 -3.43 -1.50
CA LEU A 88 0.67 -3.89 -1.53
C LEU A 88 -0.31 -2.72 -1.42
N ALA A 89 -0.12 -1.82 -0.45
CA ALA A 89 -0.96 -0.64 -0.26
C ALA A 89 -0.93 0.28 -1.49
N PHE A 90 0.24 0.48 -2.08
CA PHE A 90 0.39 1.24 -3.33
C PHE A 90 -0.42 0.59 -4.46
N SER A 91 -0.29 -0.72 -4.64
CA SER A 91 -0.99 -1.45 -5.70
C SER A 91 -2.51 -1.36 -5.54
N LEU A 92 -3.02 -1.61 -4.32
CA LEU A 92 -4.45 -1.52 -4.00
C LEU A 92 -5.00 -0.09 -4.19
N SER A 93 -4.26 0.92 -3.73
CA SER A 93 -4.66 2.32 -3.87
C SER A 93 -4.62 2.80 -5.33
N PHE A 94 -3.63 2.31 -6.10
CA PHE A 94 -3.47 2.71 -7.51
C PHE A 94 -4.55 2.11 -8.42
N ASP A 95 -4.95 0.88 -8.15
CA ASP A 95 -5.97 0.16 -8.96
C ASP A 95 -7.41 0.48 -8.53
N ASP A 96 -7.60 1.13 -7.37
CA ASP A 96 -8.93 1.39 -6.87
C ASP A 96 -9.73 2.36 -7.76
N PHE A 97 -10.83 1.86 -8.25
CA PHE A 97 -11.85 2.64 -8.97
C PHE A 97 -13.08 2.91 -8.09
N ILE A 98 -13.49 1.91 -7.31
CA ILE A 98 -14.80 1.89 -6.66
C ILE A 98 -14.88 2.96 -5.57
N ILE A 99 -13.97 2.91 -4.59
CA ILE A 99 -13.94 3.88 -3.50
C ILE A 99 -13.70 5.28 -4.06
N THR A 100 -12.73 5.40 -4.98
CA THR A 100 -12.44 6.67 -5.67
C THR A 100 -13.69 7.25 -6.32
N ASN A 101 -14.47 6.43 -7.01
CA ASN A 101 -15.67 6.93 -7.72
C ASN A 101 -16.70 7.55 -6.77
N PHE A 102 -16.82 7.04 -5.54
CA PHE A 102 -17.71 7.61 -4.53
C PHE A 102 -17.19 8.93 -3.95
N VAL A 103 -15.90 9.03 -3.63
CA VAL A 103 -15.37 10.11 -2.78
C VAL A 103 -14.57 11.17 -3.52
N SER A 104 -14.18 10.95 -4.78
CA SER A 104 -13.27 11.86 -5.50
C SER A 104 -13.94 13.11 -6.08
N GLY A 105 -15.28 13.16 -6.15
CA GLY A 105 -15.96 14.28 -6.79
C GLY A 105 -15.49 14.49 -8.23
N THR A 106 -14.92 15.67 -8.51
CA THR A 106 -14.39 16.04 -9.84
C THR A 106 -12.96 15.57 -10.09
N VAL A 107 -12.28 15.05 -9.07
CA VAL A 107 -10.90 14.53 -9.21
C VAL A 107 -10.94 13.24 -10.03
N THR A 108 -10.06 13.15 -11.03
CA THR A 108 -9.95 12.00 -11.91
C THR A 108 -8.66 11.27 -11.64
N THR A 109 -8.75 10.03 -11.15
CA THR A 109 -7.62 9.08 -11.05
C THR A 109 -7.48 8.30 -12.34
N PHE A 110 -6.36 7.56 -12.49
CA PHE A 110 -6.13 6.74 -13.68
C PHE A 110 -7.23 5.68 -13.90
N PRO A 111 -7.65 4.87 -12.92
CA PRO A 111 -8.75 3.93 -13.10
C PRO A 111 -10.07 4.61 -13.48
N LYS A 112 -10.38 5.74 -12.86
CA LYS A 112 -11.59 6.53 -13.18
C LYS A 112 -11.53 7.08 -14.62
N PHE A 113 -10.36 7.51 -15.08
CA PHE A 113 -10.15 7.93 -16.47
C PHE A 113 -10.37 6.77 -17.44
N VAL A 114 -9.76 5.61 -17.20
CA VAL A 114 -9.94 4.43 -18.05
C VAL A 114 -11.39 4.00 -18.13
N TYR A 115 -12.08 3.94 -16.99
CA TYR A 115 -13.49 3.57 -16.93
C TYR A 115 -14.39 4.52 -17.74
N THR A 116 -14.21 5.83 -17.57
CA THR A 116 -15.01 6.84 -18.29
C THR A 116 -14.69 6.88 -19.78
N ALA A 117 -13.45 6.60 -20.14
CA ALA A 117 -13.00 6.55 -21.53
C ALA A 117 -13.49 5.26 -22.24
N SER A 118 -13.63 4.15 -21.53
CA SER A 118 -14.06 2.87 -22.11
C SER A 118 -15.46 2.94 -22.75
N ALA A 119 -16.33 3.78 -22.21
CA ALA A 119 -17.67 4.00 -22.76
C ALA A 119 -17.67 4.72 -24.14
N ARG A 120 -16.55 5.37 -24.48
CA ARG A 120 -16.39 6.15 -25.74
C ARG A 120 -15.30 5.59 -26.66
N GLY A 121 -14.76 4.42 -26.35
CA GLY A 121 -13.56 3.86 -26.98
C GLY A 121 -12.29 4.25 -26.20
N ILE A 122 -11.49 3.25 -25.82
CA ILE A 122 -10.29 3.48 -24.99
C ILE A 122 -9.27 4.30 -25.80
N PRO A 123 -8.90 5.51 -25.35
CA PRO A 123 -7.94 6.32 -26.08
C PRO A 123 -6.54 5.72 -25.99
N ALA A 124 -5.73 5.95 -27.03
CA ALA A 124 -4.35 5.45 -27.08
C ALA A 124 -3.51 5.87 -25.84
N GLN A 125 -3.80 7.04 -25.27
CA GLN A 125 -3.16 7.55 -24.06
C GLN A 125 -3.35 6.63 -22.85
N ALA A 126 -4.53 6.01 -22.70
CA ALA A 126 -4.77 5.06 -21.59
C ALA A 126 -3.88 3.82 -21.72
N ASN A 127 -3.71 3.31 -22.94
CA ASN A 127 -2.83 2.18 -23.22
C ASN A 127 -1.35 2.53 -22.94
N VAL A 128 -0.91 3.74 -23.33
CA VAL A 128 0.46 4.22 -23.06
C VAL A 128 0.72 4.34 -21.56
N ILE A 129 -0.21 4.94 -20.80
CA ILE A 129 -0.07 5.09 -19.35
C ILE A 129 -0.04 3.72 -18.68
N GLY A 130 -0.98 2.82 -19.00
CA GLY A 130 -1.04 1.48 -18.43
C GLY A 130 0.21 0.65 -18.73
N SER A 131 0.67 0.67 -19.98
CA SER A 131 1.92 -0.01 -20.38
C SER A 131 3.14 0.57 -19.68
N SER A 132 3.23 1.89 -19.56
CA SER A 132 4.34 2.55 -18.87
C SER A 132 4.40 2.14 -17.39
N MET A 133 3.26 2.12 -16.70
CA MET A 133 3.18 1.68 -15.31
C MET A 133 3.55 0.21 -15.15
N PHE A 134 3.11 -0.65 -16.06
CA PHE A 134 3.49 -2.06 -16.07
C PHE A 134 5.01 -2.24 -16.22
N PHE A 135 5.64 -1.55 -17.16
CA PHE A 135 7.09 -1.65 -17.36
C PHE A 135 7.88 -1.06 -16.19
N ILE A 136 7.41 0.02 -15.57
CA ILE A 136 8.03 0.59 -14.36
C ILE A 136 7.95 -0.41 -13.21
N ALA A 137 6.79 -1.00 -12.95
CA ALA A 137 6.61 -2.01 -11.92
C ALA A 137 7.51 -3.23 -12.16
N LEU A 138 7.53 -3.74 -13.39
CA LEU A 138 8.37 -4.85 -13.79
C LEU A 138 9.86 -4.55 -13.57
N PHE A 139 10.32 -3.35 -13.96
CA PHE A 139 11.69 -2.91 -13.74
C PHE A 139 12.06 -2.85 -12.27
N ILE A 140 11.18 -2.30 -11.41
CA ILE A 140 11.40 -2.24 -9.95
C ILE A 140 11.55 -3.64 -9.37
N VAL A 141 10.68 -4.58 -9.76
CA VAL A 141 10.74 -5.97 -9.28
C VAL A 141 12.04 -6.65 -9.71
N ILE A 142 12.41 -6.53 -10.99
CA ILE A 142 13.64 -7.14 -11.51
C ILE A 142 14.87 -6.53 -10.83
N ALA A 143 14.94 -5.21 -10.72
CA ALA A 143 16.04 -4.52 -10.07
C ALA A 143 16.17 -4.94 -8.59
N GLY A 144 15.06 -5.01 -7.87
CA GLY A 144 15.02 -5.48 -6.49
C GLY A 144 15.54 -6.92 -6.33
N GLN A 145 15.16 -7.82 -7.24
CA GLN A 145 15.65 -9.21 -7.23
C GLN A 145 17.16 -9.32 -7.51
N ILE A 146 17.65 -8.54 -8.48
CA ILE A 146 19.09 -8.54 -8.82
C ILE A 146 19.92 -8.03 -7.64
N VAL A 147 19.50 -6.92 -7.01
CA VAL A 147 20.18 -6.36 -5.84
C VAL A 147 20.14 -7.32 -4.65
N GLY A 148 18.99 -7.96 -4.41
CA GLY A 148 18.84 -8.94 -3.34
C GLY A 148 19.71 -10.20 -3.52
N ARG A 149 19.88 -10.67 -4.75
CA ARG A 149 20.77 -11.81 -5.07
C ARG A 149 22.24 -11.47 -4.85
N ARG A 150 22.69 -10.26 -5.21
CA ARG A 150 24.09 -9.83 -5.01
C ARG A 150 24.49 -9.78 -3.54
N LYS A 151 23.60 -9.34 -2.65
CA LYS A 151 23.85 -9.35 -1.20
C LYS A 151 24.02 -10.77 -0.63
N LYS A 152 23.30 -11.76 -1.17
CA LYS A 152 23.39 -13.14 -0.69
C LYS A 152 24.68 -13.86 -1.11
N VAL A 153 25.27 -13.49 -2.24
CA VAL A 153 26.55 -14.06 -2.74
C VAL A 153 27.75 -13.46 -2.00
N SER A 154 27.66 -12.23 -1.49
CA SER A 154 28.75 -11.56 -0.77
C SER A 154 28.84 -11.95 0.72
N SER A 155 27.90 -12.77 1.24
CA SER A 155 27.87 -13.21 2.64
C SER A 155 28.25 -14.69 2.84
N ASN A 156 28.65 -15.37 1.78
CA ASN A 156 29.31 -16.70 1.78
C ASN A 156 30.78 -16.55 1.37
#